data_9e83cda75b99ee4e6d39055cf5ad607a
#
_entry.id   9e83cda75b99ee4e6d39055cf5ad607a
#
_cell.length_a   1.000
_cell.length_b   1.000
_cell.length_c   1.000
_cell.angle_alpha   90.00
_cell.angle_beta   90.00
_cell.angle_gamma   90.00
#
_symmetry.space_group_name_H-M   'P 1'
#
loop_
_entity.id
_entity.type
_entity.pdbx_description
1 polymer ?
#
loop_
_entity_poly.entity_id
_entity_poly.type
_entity_poly.pdbx_seq_one_letter_code
_entity_poly.pdbx_strand_id
1 'polypeptide(L)'
;MIQFLHVWKTYPPNYRALTDINLEVANGELVFLVGASGAGKSTLLKLLFREEEPSEGQILLHGKNITRLNSHGVAQLRRSIGLVFQECKLLASLTVLENVALAAEVIGLSKRESRIKAYQLLRELGLKDRHDARPLALSAGERQRVAIARAVINNPTLVLADEPTGNLDADVADETMRLLLRMRERGATIIIATHDFGVVDRYASRVVSLHRGVLTEKPVWQLARGGGR
;
A
#
# COMPACT_ATOMS: atom_id res chain seq x y z
N MET A 1 -15.36 0.50 1.16
CA MET A 1 -15.49 0.84 -0.26
C MET A 1 -14.77 2.13 -0.56
N ILE A 2 -14.02 2.16 -1.65
CA ILE A 2 -13.29 3.32 -2.15
C ILE A 2 -13.94 3.74 -3.45
N GLN A 3 -14.15 5.04 -3.66
CA GLN A 3 -14.67 5.57 -4.92
C GLN A 3 -13.84 6.79 -5.33
N PHE A 4 -13.32 6.76 -6.54
CA PHE A 4 -12.76 7.91 -7.24
C PHE A 4 -13.82 8.40 -8.22
N LEU A 5 -14.17 9.67 -8.16
CA LEU A 5 -15.20 10.29 -8.98
C LEU A 5 -14.60 11.47 -9.72
N HIS A 6 -14.35 11.28 -11.02
CA HIS A 6 -13.76 12.26 -11.93
C HIS A 6 -12.49 12.91 -11.37
N VAL A 7 -11.55 12.08 -10.86
CA VAL A 7 -10.35 12.57 -10.17
C VAL A 7 -9.24 12.88 -11.17
N TRP A 8 -8.72 14.12 -11.06
CA TRP A 8 -7.57 14.59 -11.80
C TRP A 8 -6.43 14.95 -10.86
N LYS A 9 -5.19 14.77 -11.31
CA LYS A 9 -4.01 15.26 -10.62
C LYS A 9 -3.02 15.86 -11.60
N THR A 10 -2.75 17.15 -11.44
CA THR A 10 -1.74 17.87 -12.19
C THR A 10 -0.68 18.40 -11.23
N TYR A 11 0.58 18.16 -11.53
CA TYR A 11 1.73 18.74 -10.83
C TYR A 11 2.27 19.95 -11.58
N PRO A 12 2.80 20.96 -10.89
CA PRO A 12 3.49 22.06 -11.55
C PRO A 12 4.68 21.60 -12.41
N PRO A 13 4.99 22.26 -13.56
CA PRO A 13 4.25 23.38 -14.14
C PRO A 13 2.97 22.96 -14.88
N ASN A 14 2.81 21.73 -15.40
CA ASN A 14 1.64 21.24 -16.12
C ASN A 14 1.69 19.71 -16.35
N TYR A 15 2.32 18.96 -15.47
CA TYR A 15 2.39 17.52 -15.60
C TYR A 15 1.11 16.86 -15.12
N ARG A 16 0.31 16.33 -16.04
CA ARG A 16 -0.90 15.56 -15.72
C ARG A 16 -0.52 14.14 -15.35
N ALA A 17 -0.53 13.85 -14.05
CA ALA A 17 -0.24 12.55 -13.52
C ALA A 17 -1.44 11.60 -13.53
N LEU A 18 -2.67 12.16 -13.38
CA LEU A 18 -3.93 11.41 -13.44
C LEU A 18 -4.97 12.24 -14.21
N THR A 19 -5.77 11.53 -15.01
CA THR A 19 -6.76 12.14 -15.93
C THR A 19 -8.07 11.38 -15.80
N ASP A 20 -9.09 12.05 -15.28
CA ASP A 20 -10.48 11.57 -15.16
C ASP A 20 -10.58 10.15 -14.57
N ILE A 21 -9.96 9.94 -13.41
CA ILE A 21 -9.97 8.65 -12.75
C ILE A 21 -11.35 8.38 -12.15
N ASN A 22 -11.99 7.32 -12.64
CA ASN A 22 -13.21 6.76 -12.12
C ASN A 22 -12.93 5.31 -11.73
N LEU A 23 -12.96 5.00 -10.42
CA LEU A 23 -12.62 3.68 -9.88
C LEU A 23 -13.44 3.41 -8.64
N GLU A 24 -14.02 2.22 -8.58
CA GLU A 24 -14.69 1.71 -7.39
C GLU A 24 -13.99 0.45 -6.91
N VAL A 25 -13.72 0.36 -5.60
CA VAL A 25 -13.14 -0.81 -4.94
C VAL A 25 -14.03 -1.21 -3.77
N ALA A 26 -14.48 -2.45 -3.76
CA ALA A 26 -15.33 -2.99 -2.72
C ALA A 26 -14.56 -3.27 -1.41
N ASN A 27 -15.27 -3.43 -0.28
CA ASN A 27 -14.64 -3.87 0.96
C ASN A 27 -14.11 -5.30 0.82
N GLY A 28 -12.92 -5.56 1.37
CA GLY A 28 -12.27 -6.88 1.32
C GLY A 28 -11.73 -7.27 -0.06
N GLU A 29 -11.75 -6.35 -1.03
CA GLU A 29 -11.25 -6.60 -2.37
C GLU A 29 -9.72 -6.50 -2.42
N LEU A 30 -9.09 -7.36 -3.24
CA LEU A 30 -7.70 -7.24 -3.63
C LEU A 30 -7.63 -6.71 -5.06
N VAL A 31 -7.05 -5.54 -5.24
CA VAL A 31 -6.87 -4.89 -6.53
C VAL A 31 -5.39 -4.70 -6.83
N PHE A 32 -4.97 -5.15 -8.00
CA PHE A 32 -3.66 -4.85 -8.54
C PHE A 32 -3.76 -3.64 -9.49
N LEU A 33 -3.05 -2.58 -9.14
CA LEU A 33 -2.88 -1.40 -9.98
C LEU A 33 -1.59 -1.55 -10.77
N VAL A 34 -1.71 -1.86 -12.07
CA VAL A 34 -0.56 -2.13 -12.93
C VAL A 34 -0.31 -0.99 -13.91
N GLY A 35 0.94 -0.86 -14.34
CA GLY A 35 1.34 0.15 -15.34
C GLY A 35 2.84 0.38 -15.32
N ALA A 36 3.36 0.98 -16.39
CA ALA A 36 4.78 1.33 -16.48
C ALA A 36 5.21 2.29 -15.35
N SER A 37 6.52 2.41 -15.14
CA SER A 37 7.05 3.46 -14.27
C SER A 37 6.59 4.83 -14.76
N GLY A 38 6.20 5.71 -13.84
CA GLY A 38 5.65 7.03 -14.19
C GLY A 38 4.19 7.03 -14.68
N ALA A 39 3.49 5.88 -14.74
CA ALA A 39 2.09 5.84 -15.18
C ALA A 39 1.09 6.56 -14.24
N GLY A 40 1.50 6.91 -13.01
CA GLY A 40 0.66 7.56 -12.00
C GLY A 40 0.23 6.65 -10.83
N LYS A 41 0.71 5.40 -10.75
CA LYS A 41 0.33 4.43 -9.70
C LYS A 41 0.55 4.98 -8.29
N SER A 42 1.76 5.41 -7.98
CA SER A 42 2.11 5.98 -6.67
C SER A 42 1.34 7.27 -6.38
N THR A 43 1.05 8.09 -7.41
CA THR A 43 0.19 9.27 -7.26
C THR A 43 -1.22 8.87 -6.83
N LEU A 44 -1.82 7.85 -7.45
CA LEU A 44 -3.15 7.35 -7.07
C LEU A 44 -3.17 6.87 -5.62
N LEU A 45 -2.14 6.13 -5.19
CA LEU A 45 -2.02 5.72 -3.79
C LEU A 45 -1.88 6.93 -2.87
N LYS A 46 -1.02 7.92 -3.20
CA LYS A 46 -0.81 9.15 -2.41
C LYS A 46 -2.08 9.96 -2.18
N LEU A 47 -2.98 9.98 -3.15
CA LEU A 47 -4.30 10.62 -3.00
C LEU A 47 -5.15 9.91 -1.94
N LEU A 48 -5.08 8.56 -1.83
CA LEU A 48 -5.88 7.79 -0.87
C LEU A 48 -5.48 8.04 0.59
N PHE A 49 -4.19 8.22 0.89
CA PHE A 49 -3.76 8.56 2.25
C PHE A 49 -3.46 10.05 2.43
N ARG A 50 -3.92 10.88 1.47
CA ARG A 50 -3.86 12.36 1.55
C ARG A 50 -2.43 12.91 1.71
N GLU A 51 -1.42 12.22 1.16
CA GLU A 51 -0.07 12.81 0.96
C GLU A 51 -0.13 13.86 -0.14
N GLU A 52 -1.00 13.62 -1.14
CA GLU A 52 -1.32 14.54 -2.22
C GLU A 52 -2.83 14.85 -2.22
N GLU A 53 -3.20 15.98 -2.81
CA GLU A 53 -4.58 16.36 -3.05
C GLU A 53 -4.93 16.26 -4.53
N PRO A 54 -6.13 15.83 -4.90
CA PRO A 54 -6.56 15.88 -6.29
C PRO A 54 -6.66 17.35 -6.74
N SER A 55 -6.39 17.60 -8.03
CA SER A 55 -6.62 18.92 -8.63
C SER A 55 -8.10 19.14 -8.89
N GLU A 56 -8.84 18.08 -9.26
CA GLU A 56 -10.28 18.08 -9.48
C GLU A 56 -10.88 16.75 -9.07
N GLY A 57 -12.21 16.70 -8.92
CA GLY A 57 -12.95 15.51 -8.52
C GLY A 57 -12.96 15.27 -7.02
N GLN A 58 -13.39 14.08 -6.63
CA GLN A 58 -13.49 13.71 -5.21
C GLN A 58 -13.19 12.24 -4.99
N ILE A 59 -12.72 11.92 -3.78
CA ILE A 59 -12.43 10.55 -3.37
C ILE A 59 -13.24 10.27 -2.11
N LEU A 60 -13.99 9.17 -2.15
CA LEU A 60 -14.74 8.68 -1.00
C LEU A 60 -14.08 7.44 -0.45
N LEU A 61 -13.96 7.37 0.87
CA LEU A 61 -13.55 6.17 1.62
C LEU A 61 -14.62 5.86 2.66
N HIS A 62 -15.22 4.67 2.59
CA HIS A 62 -16.38 4.27 3.40
C HIS A 62 -17.51 5.31 3.38
N GLY A 63 -17.79 5.88 2.21
CA GLY A 63 -18.81 6.90 2.00
C GLY A 63 -18.44 8.34 2.47
N LYS A 64 -17.27 8.50 3.12
CA LYS A 64 -16.79 9.82 3.56
C LYS A 64 -15.88 10.44 2.50
N ASN A 65 -16.13 11.69 2.16
CA ASN A 65 -15.26 12.42 1.23
C ASN A 65 -13.94 12.78 1.92
N ILE A 66 -12.86 12.10 1.52
CA ILE A 66 -11.54 12.33 2.10
C ILE A 66 -10.84 13.57 1.55
N THR A 67 -11.28 14.13 0.40
CA THR A 67 -10.65 15.31 -0.20
C THR A 67 -10.92 16.59 0.60
N ARG A 68 -11.98 16.59 1.43
CA ARG A 68 -12.40 17.74 2.25
C ARG A 68 -11.98 17.65 3.71
N LEU A 69 -11.16 16.66 4.08
CA LEU A 69 -10.70 16.49 5.45
C LEU A 69 -9.73 17.61 5.84
N ASN A 70 -9.90 18.15 7.02
CA ASN A 70 -8.90 19.02 7.66
C ASN A 70 -7.70 18.20 8.18
N SER A 71 -6.68 18.86 8.71
CA SER A 71 -5.46 18.20 9.20
C SER A 71 -5.73 17.12 10.26
N HIS A 72 -6.68 17.32 11.16
CA HIS A 72 -7.08 16.33 12.16
C HIS A 72 -7.73 15.10 11.50
N GLY A 73 -8.65 15.32 10.56
CA GLY A 73 -9.30 14.26 9.80
C GLY A 73 -8.29 13.46 8.95
N VAL A 74 -7.30 14.11 8.35
CA VAL A 74 -6.20 13.46 7.63
C VAL A 74 -5.36 12.59 8.57
N ALA A 75 -5.05 13.08 9.78
CA ALA A 75 -4.32 12.28 10.76
C ALA A 75 -5.12 11.03 11.18
N GLN A 76 -6.43 11.14 11.38
CA GLN A 76 -7.30 9.98 11.67
C GLN A 76 -7.38 9.02 10.50
N LEU A 77 -7.50 9.51 9.25
CA LEU A 77 -7.49 8.71 8.04
C LEU A 77 -6.20 7.87 7.96
N ARG A 78 -5.04 8.49 8.11
CA ARG A 78 -3.74 7.81 8.03
C ARG A 78 -3.55 6.73 9.08
N ARG A 79 -4.14 6.89 10.28
CA ARG A 79 -4.12 5.87 11.34
C ARG A 79 -4.94 4.62 11.00
N SER A 80 -5.91 4.74 10.10
CA SER A 80 -6.77 3.63 9.66
C SER A 80 -6.22 2.88 8.44
N ILE A 81 -5.15 3.38 7.82
CA ILE A 81 -4.55 2.83 6.60
C ILE A 81 -3.20 2.22 6.92
N GLY A 82 -2.97 0.98 6.48
CA GLY A 82 -1.66 0.36 6.47
C GLY A 82 -0.91 0.74 5.19
N LEU A 83 0.31 1.28 5.31
CA LEU A 83 1.13 1.70 4.18
C LEU A 83 2.40 0.86 4.08
N VAL A 84 2.60 0.23 2.94
CA VAL A 84 3.83 -0.48 2.58
C VAL A 84 4.47 0.24 1.41
N PHE A 85 5.63 0.85 1.64
CA PHE A 85 6.39 1.60 0.64
C PHE A 85 7.45 0.72 -0.02
N GLN A 86 7.78 1.00 -1.27
CA GLN A 86 8.84 0.33 -2.02
C GLN A 86 10.18 0.33 -1.27
N GLU A 87 10.57 1.46 -0.68
CA GLU A 87 11.82 1.60 0.08
C GLU A 87 11.65 1.27 1.58
N CYS A 88 10.58 0.60 1.99
CA CYS A 88 10.21 0.26 3.37
C CYS A 88 10.06 1.47 4.32
N LYS A 89 10.78 2.57 4.11
CA LYS A 89 10.79 3.81 4.92
C LYS A 89 10.86 3.54 6.43
N LEU A 90 11.75 2.62 6.83
CA LEU A 90 12.00 2.33 8.25
C LEU A 90 12.85 3.46 8.87
N LEU A 91 12.57 3.75 10.13
CA LEU A 91 13.31 4.74 10.90
C LEU A 91 14.66 4.12 11.35
N ALA A 92 15.77 4.57 10.74
CA ALA A 92 17.09 3.99 10.96
C ALA A 92 17.61 4.15 12.40
N SER A 93 17.11 5.17 13.13
CA SER A 93 17.44 5.43 14.53
C SER A 93 16.73 4.50 15.52
N LEU A 94 15.68 3.81 15.09
CA LEU A 94 14.89 2.90 15.91
C LEU A 94 15.23 1.45 15.61
N THR A 95 15.06 0.57 16.61
CA THR A 95 15.13 -0.87 16.42
C THR A 95 13.94 -1.39 15.60
N VAL A 96 14.00 -2.63 15.17
CA VAL A 96 12.89 -3.33 14.49
C VAL A 96 11.62 -3.29 15.34
N LEU A 97 11.75 -3.64 16.63
CA LEU A 97 10.64 -3.61 17.58
C LEU A 97 10.03 -2.22 17.70
N GLU A 98 10.86 -1.20 17.82
CA GLU A 98 10.42 0.19 17.96
C GLU A 98 9.78 0.73 16.68
N ASN A 99 10.29 0.36 15.50
CA ASN A 99 9.65 0.72 14.22
C ASN A 99 8.21 0.21 14.12
N VAL A 100 7.95 -1.00 14.61
CA VAL A 100 6.61 -1.60 14.57
C VAL A 100 5.75 -1.06 15.72
N ALA A 101 6.29 -0.96 16.94
CA ALA A 101 5.57 -0.48 18.12
C ALA A 101 5.07 0.96 17.96
N LEU A 102 5.86 1.83 17.31
CA LEU A 102 5.51 3.23 17.08
C LEU A 102 4.14 3.39 16.40
N ALA A 103 3.80 2.52 15.45
CA ALA A 103 2.51 2.58 14.78
C ALA A 103 1.33 2.32 15.74
N ALA A 104 1.53 1.47 16.75
CA ALA A 104 0.53 1.21 17.79
C ALA A 104 0.46 2.35 18.82
N GLU A 105 1.59 2.97 19.14
CA GLU A 105 1.65 4.15 20.01
C GLU A 105 0.88 5.33 19.40
N VAL A 106 1.00 5.54 18.09
CA VAL A 106 0.32 6.62 17.35
C VAL A 106 -1.21 6.53 17.44
N ILE A 107 -1.78 5.33 17.62
CA ILE A 107 -3.23 5.16 17.84
C ILE A 107 -3.64 5.20 19.31
N GLY A 108 -2.68 5.41 20.24
CA GLY A 108 -2.96 5.64 21.65
C GLY A 108 -2.68 4.47 22.58
N LEU A 109 -2.08 3.38 22.11
CA LEU A 109 -1.63 2.31 23.02
C LEU A 109 -0.44 2.80 23.87
N SER A 110 -0.34 2.32 25.09
CA SER A 110 0.83 2.57 25.94
C SER A 110 2.08 1.95 25.32
N LYS A 111 3.25 2.48 25.65
CA LYS A 111 4.55 1.93 25.18
C LYS A 111 4.69 0.43 25.49
N ARG A 112 4.24 0.01 26.67
CA ARG A 112 4.31 -1.40 27.10
C ARG A 112 3.42 -2.30 26.22
N GLU A 113 2.16 -1.90 26.01
CA GLU A 113 1.24 -2.67 25.17
C GLU A 113 1.71 -2.71 23.71
N SER A 114 2.17 -1.57 23.17
CA SER A 114 2.70 -1.46 21.81
C SER A 114 3.88 -2.40 21.58
N ARG A 115 4.83 -2.46 22.53
CA ARG A 115 5.99 -3.36 22.44
C ARG A 115 5.59 -4.83 22.52
N ILE A 116 4.66 -5.19 23.39
CA ILE A 116 4.15 -6.58 23.49
C ILE A 116 3.49 -6.99 22.17
N LYS A 117 2.60 -6.17 21.64
CA LYS A 117 1.90 -6.40 20.37
C LYS A 117 2.87 -6.50 19.19
N ALA A 118 3.84 -5.57 19.12
CA ALA A 118 4.86 -5.58 18.09
C ALA A 118 5.74 -6.83 18.15
N TYR A 119 6.18 -7.25 19.33
CA TYR A 119 6.98 -8.46 19.51
C TYR A 119 6.24 -9.73 19.09
N GLN A 120 4.95 -9.85 19.45
CA GLN A 120 4.11 -10.97 19.04
C GLN A 120 4.00 -11.04 17.51
N LEU A 121 3.73 -9.91 16.87
CA LEU A 121 3.63 -9.84 15.40
C LEU A 121 4.97 -10.14 14.71
N LEU A 122 6.08 -9.61 15.21
CA LEU A 122 7.41 -9.89 14.68
C LEU A 122 7.76 -11.38 14.80
N ARG A 123 7.37 -12.02 15.89
CA ARG A 123 7.53 -13.48 16.06
C ARG A 123 6.74 -14.28 15.02
N GLU A 124 5.49 -13.87 14.73
CA GLU A 124 4.65 -14.49 13.69
C GLU A 124 5.25 -14.33 12.29
N LEU A 125 6.02 -13.27 12.07
CA LEU A 125 6.69 -12.96 10.81
C LEU A 125 8.13 -13.49 10.70
N GLY A 126 8.55 -14.35 11.65
CA GLY A 126 9.90 -14.95 11.64
C GLY A 126 11.03 -13.97 11.96
N LEU A 127 10.73 -12.86 12.66
CA LEU A 127 11.69 -11.81 13.02
C LEU A 127 11.99 -11.78 14.52
N LYS A 128 11.69 -12.87 15.25
CA LYS A 128 11.90 -12.96 16.71
C LYS A 128 13.31 -12.58 17.12
N ASP A 129 14.32 -13.09 16.42
CA ASP A 129 15.74 -12.90 16.77
C ASP A 129 16.34 -11.61 16.18
N ARG A 130 15.51 -10.79 15.51
CA ARG A 130 15.87 -9.52 14.88
C ARG A 130 15.22 -8.30 15.56
N HIS A 131 14.44 -8.49 16.62
CA HIS A 131 13.64 -7.42 17.22
C HIS A 131 14.47 -6.25 17.76
N ASP A 132 15.70 -6.49 18.25
CA ASP A 132 16.62 -5.46 18.74
C ASP A 132 17.58 -4.92 17.65
N ALA A 133 17.58 -5.54 16.45
CA ALA A 133 18.40 -5.08 15.34
C ALA A 133 17.92 -3.71 14.83
N ARG A 134 18.82 -2.97 14.19
CA ARG A 134 18.48 -1.75 13.43
C ARG A 134 18.23 -2.08 11.96
N PRO A 135 17.43 -1.26 11.23
CA PRO A 135 17.09 -1.51 9.83
C PRO A 135 18.27 -1.76 8.90
N LEU A 136 19.41 -1.12 9.15
CA LEU A 136 20.63 -1.26 8.34
C LEU A 136 21.29 -2.65 8.47
N ALA A 137 21.02 -3.38 9.55
CA ALA A 137 21.55 -4.74 9.79
C ALA A 137 20.67 -5.83 9.21
N LEU A 138 19.56 -5.47 8.54
CA LEU A 138 18.58 -6.40 7.98
C LEU A 138 18.83 -6.65 6.49
N SER A 139 18.50 -7.86 6.02
CA SER A 139 18.34 -8.15 4.59
C SER A 139 17.16 -7.37 3.99
N ALA A 140 17.06 -7.31 2.66
CA ALA A 140 15.94 -6.65 1.98
C ALA A 140 14.58 -7.27 2.38
N GLY A 141 14.49 -8.60 2.40
CA GLY A 141 13.29 -9.33 2.81
C GLY A 141 12.92 -9.11 4.28
N GLU A 142 13.91 -9.07 5.18
CA GLU A 142 13.66 -8.76 6.59
C GLU A 142 13.12 -7.32 6.74
N ARG A 143 13.71 -6.33 6.04
CA ARG A 143 13.19 -4.96 6.03
C ARG A 143 11.75 -4.89 5.53
N GLN A 144 11.44 -5.63 4.48
CA GLN A 144 10.09 -5.67 3.92
C GLN A 144 9.10 -6.28 4.92
N ARG A 145 9.44 -7.38 5.58
CA ARG A 145 8.58 -7.97 6.64
C ARG A 145 8.37 -7.00 7.81
N VAL A 146 9.38 -6.23 8.21
CA VAL A 146 9.22 -5.17 9.23
C VAL A 146 8.28 -4.06 8.75
N ALA A 147 8.40 -3.62 7.50
CA ALA A 147 7.52 -2.60 6.92
C ALA A 147 6.05 -3.08 6.88
N ILE A 148 5.82 -4.34 6.52
CA ILE A 148 4.49 -4.96 6.56
C ILE A 148 3.99 -5.05 8.01
N ALA A 149 4.82 -5.54 8.96
CA ALA A 149 4.45 -5.58 10.36
C ALA A 149 3.97 -4.21 10.87
N ARG A 150 4.73 -3.15 10.57
CA ARG A 150 4.37 -1.78 10.91
C ARG A 150 3.04 -1.35 10.28
N ALA A 151 2.81 -1.73 9.03
CA ALA A 151 1.58 -1.38 8.31
C ALA A 151 0.34 -2.07 8.89
N VAL A 152 0.48 -3.32 9.38
CA VAL A 152 -0.67 -4.15 9.74
C VAL A 152 -0.91 -4.29 11.25
N ILE A 153 0.00 -3.79 12.11
CA ILE A 153 -0.11 -3.94 13.57
C ILE A 153 -1.45 -3.44 14.15
N ASN A 154 -2.05 -2.44 13.50
CA ASN A 154 -3.31 -1.84 13.93
C ASN A 154 -4.56 -2.46 13.28
N ASN A 155 -4.41 -3.60 12.58
CA ASN A 155 -5.50 -4.24 11.83
C ASN A 155 -6.26 -3.25 10.92
N PRO A 156 -5.55 -2.59 9.97
CA PRO A 156 -6.17 -1.57 9.13
C PRO A 156 -7.25 -2.18 8.24
N THR A 157 -8.30 -1.40 7.94
CA THR A 157 -9.35 -1.80 6.99
C THR A 157 -8.92 -1.64 5.52
N LEU A 158 -7.88 -0.84 5.28
CA LEU A 158 -7.28 -0.62 3.98
C LEU A 158 -5.76 -0.75 4.06
N VAL A 159 -5.18 -1.55 3.18
CA VAL A 159 -3.72 -1.66 3.00
C VAL A 159 -3.37 -1.16 1.60
N LEU A 160 -2.44 -0.21 1.53
CA LEU A 160 -1.88 0.31 0.29
C LEU A 160 -0.42 -0.12 0.21
N ALA A 161 -0.06 -0.83 -0.85
CA ALA A 161 1.30 -1.30 -1.06
C ALA A 161 1.82 -0.78 -2.41
N ASP A 162 2.91 -0.03 -2.37
CA ASP A 162 3.60 0.49 -3.55
C ASP A 162 4.84 -0.35 -3.81
N GLU A 163 4.84 -1.14 -4.90
CA GLU A 163 5.91 -2.06 -5.33
C GLU A 163 6.42 -2.97 -4.18
N PRO A 164 5.55 -3.69 -3.45
CA PRO A 164 5.94 -4.39 -2.22
C PRO A 164 6.94 -5.54 -2.45
N THR A 165 7.11 -5.98 -3.70
CA THR A 165 7.98 -7.09 -4.09
C THR A 165 9.14 -6.68 -5.02
N GLY A 166 9.22 -5.41 -5.39
CA GLY A 166 10.03 -4.92 -6.51
C GLY A 166 11.56 -5.10 -6.40
N ASN A 167 12.11 -5.38 -5.21
CA ASN A 167 13.55 -5.58 -4.99
C ASN A 167 13.83 -6.89 -4.23
N LEU A 168 12.91 -7.86 -4.33
CA LEU A 168 12.98 -9.11 -3.61
C LEU A 168 13.18 -10.27 -4.60
N ASP A 169 13.87 -11.32 -4.14
CA ASP A 169 13.86 -12.59 -4.87
C ASP A 169 12.46 -13.23 -4.85
N ALA A 170 12.26 -14.24 -5.70
CA ALA A 170 10.93 -14.83 -5.93
C ALA A 170 10.33 -15.45 -4.65
N ASP A 171 11.14 -16.08 -3.81
CA ASP A 171 10.68 -16.75 -2.60
C ASP A 171 10.22 -15.71 -1.56
N VAL A 172 11.01 -14.65 -1.37
CA VAL A 172 10.68 -13.54 -0.46
C VAL A 172 9.50 -12.72 -0.97
N ALA A 173 9.38 -12.57 -2.30
CA ALA A 173 8.21 -11.94 -2.93
C ALA A 173 6.93 -12.74 -2.63
N ASP A 174 6.99 -14.08 -2.75
CA ASP A 174 5.87 -14.97 -2.42
C ASP A 174 5.49 -14.89 -0.93
N GLU A 175 6.47 -14.90 -0.02
CA GLU A 175 6.21 -14.70 1.42
C GLU A 175 5.52 -13.35 1.68
N THR A 176 6.01 -12.28 1.04
CA THR A 176 5.44 -10.94 1.13
C THR A 176 3.98 -10.92 0.69
N MET A 177 3.69 -11.54 -0.44
CA MET A 177 2.32 -11.64 -0.95
C MET A 177 1.41 -12.44 -0.03
N ARG A 178 1.87 -13.58 0.51
CA ARG A 178 1.10 -14.37 1.47
C ARG A 178 0.78 -13.58 2.75
N LEU A 179 1.68 -12.72 3.21
CA LEU A 179 1.42 -11.84 4.36
C LEU A 179 0.30 -10.84 4.07
N LEU A 180 0.32 -10.21 2.89
CA LEU A 180 -0.74 -9.29 2.47
C LEU A 180 -2.08 -10.02 2.31
N LEU A 181 -2.10 -11.22 1.70
CA LEU A 181 -3.32 -12.01 1.53
C LEU A 181 -3.96 -12.42 2.86
N ARG A 182 -3.18 -12.75 3.90
CA ARG A 182 -3.72 -12.98 5.25
C ARG A 182 -4.47 -11.76 5.81
N MET A 183 -4.08 -10.53 5.44
CA MET A 183 -4.82 -9.32 5.85
C MET A 183 -6.16 -9.25 5.12
N ARG A 184 -6.20 -9.63 3.83
CA ARG A 184 -7.46 -9.74 3.09
C ARG A 184 -8.42 -10.76 3.72
N GLU A 185 -7.91 -11.92 4.13
CA GLU A 185 -8.70 -12.96 4.82
C GLU A 185 -9.30 -12.45 6.14
N ARG A 186 -8.64 -11.47 6.77
CA ARG A 186 -9.13 -10.76 7.97
C ARG A 186 -10.09 -9.61 7.64
N GLY A 187 -10.45 -9.43 6.36
CA GLY A 187 -11.42 -8.43 5.90
C GLY A 187 -10.82 -7.11 5.40
N ALA A 188 -9.49 -6.95 5.36
CA ALA A 188 -8.87 -5.75 4.82
C ALA A 188 -9.04 -5.66 3.30
N THR A 189 -9.32 -4.46 2.81
CA THR A 189 -9.20 -4.12 1.38
C THR A 189 -7.74 -3.86 1.05
N ILE A 190 -7.24 -4.37 -0.07
CA ILE A 190 -5.82 -4.25 -0.42
C ILE A 190 -5.69 -3.69 -1.83
N ILE A 191 -4.90 -2.64 -1.99
CA ILE A 191 -4.48 -2.12 -3.30
C ILE A 191 -2.97 -2.26 -3.41
N ILE A 192 -2.51 -3.00 -4.41
CA ILE A 192 -1.09 -3.22 -4.70
C ILE A 192 -0.76 -2.55 -6.02
N ALA A 193 0.07 -1.51 -5.98
CA ALA A 193 0.66 -0.94 -7.18
C ALA A 193 1.93 -1.73 -7.52
N THR A 194 2.01 -2.25 -8.76
CA THR A 194 3.19 -2.97 -9.22
C THR A 194 3.34 -2.93 -10.74
N HIS A 195 4.54 -3.19 -11.21
CA HIS A 195 4.86 -3.49 -12.61
C HIS A 195 5.32 -4.94 -12.81
N ASP A 196 5.35 -5.74 -11.73
CA ASP A 196 5.71 -7.16 -11.78
C ASP A 196 4.50 -8.02 -12.20
N PHE A 197 4.46 -8.35 -13.49
CA PHE A 197 3.39 -9.18 -14.05
C PHE A 197 3.46 -10.64 -13.58
N GLY A 198 4.62 -11.13 -13.12
CA GLY A 198 4.72 -12.47 -12.55
C GLY A 198 3.97 -12.61 -11.23
N VAL A 199 4.01 -11.58 -10.39
CA VAL A 199 3.21 -11.49 -9.16
C VAL A 199 1.72 -11.32 -9.49
N VAL A 200 1.40 -10.47 -10.48
CA VAL A 200 0.02 -10.25 -10.92
C VAL A 200 -0.61 -11.55 -11.42
N ASP A 201 0.06 -12.28 -12.30
CA ASP A 201 -0.45 -13.54 -12.88
C ASP A 201 -0.74 -14.62 -11.80
N ARG A 202 0.04 -14.62 -10.70
CA ARG A 202 -0.13 -15.60 -9.60
C ARG A 202 -1.19 -15.23 -8.58
N TYR A 203 -1.37 -13.95 -8.30
CA TYR A 203 -2.13 -13.51 -7.13
C TYR A 203 -3.34 -12.61 -7.43
N ALA A 204 -3.46 -12.05 -8.64
CA ALA A 204 -4.50 -11.09 -8.92
C ALA A 204 -5.89 -11.72 -9.02
N SER A 205 -6.84 -11.12 -8.29
CA SER A 205 -8.27 -11.35 -8.48
C SER A 205 -8.91 -10.28 -9.36
N ARG A 206 -8.42 -9.03 -9.27
CA ARG A 206 -8.80 -7.91 -10.11
C ARG A 206 -7.58 -7.08 -10.49
N VAL A 207 -7.49 -6.73 -11.76
CA VAL A 207 -6.39 -5.90 -12.30
C VAL A 207 -6.97 -4.64 -12.92
N VAL A 208 -6.44 -3.51 -12.51
CA VAL A 208 -6.73 -2.19 -13.05
C VAL A 208 -5.45 -1.63 -13.66
N SER A 209 -5.46 -1.32 -14.93
CA SER A 209 -4.28 -0.81 -15.64
C SER A 209 -4.29 0.70 -15.68
N LEU A 210 -3.14 1.31 -15.38
CA LEU A 210 -2.91 2.74 -15.51
C LEU A 210 -1.91 3.00 -16.62
N HIS A 211 -2.31 3.75 -17.63
CA HIS A 211 -1.46 4.15 -18.75
C HIS A 211 -1.51 5.65 -18.94
N ARG A 212 -0.37 6.35 -18.77
CA ARG A 212 -0.25 7.81 -18.92
C ARG A 212 -1.35 8.58 -18.16
N GLY A 213 -1.61 8.16 -16.93
CA GLY A 213 -2.60 8.80 -16.06
C GLY A 213 -4.06 8.44 -16.34
N VAL A 214 -4.35 7.52 -17.26
CA VAL A 214 -5.72 7.08 -17.57
C VAL A 214 -5.91 5.64 -17.11
N LEU A 215 -7.03 5.33 -16.44
CA LEU A 215 -7.39 3.98 -16.04
C LEU A 215 -8.08 3.21 -17.17
N THR A 216 -7.74 1.92 -17.27
CA THR A 216 -8.47 0.96 -18.08
C THR A 216 -8.67 -0.32 -17.26
N GLU A 217 -9.86 -0.90 -17.30
CA GLU A 217 -10.13 -2.19 -16.64
C GLU A 217 -9.56 -3.39 -17.41
N LYS A 218 -9.15 -3.17 -18.66
CA LYS A 218 -8.49 -4.22 -19.46
C LYS A 218 -6.99 -4.19 -19.19
N PRO A 219 -6.39 -5.31 -18.74
CA PRO A 219 -4.95 -5.36 -18.52
C PRO A 219 -4.20 -5.09 -19.84
N VAL A 220 -3.37 -4.05 -19.88
CA VAL A 220 -2.62 -3.63 -21.07
C VAL A 220 -1.74 -4.75 -21.65
N TRP A 221 -1.29 -5.70 -20.82
CA TRP A 221 -0.51 -6.87 -21.24
C TRP A 221 -1.34 -7.93 -21.99
N GLN A 222 -2.66 -8.01 -21.82
CA GLN A 222 -3.52 -8.86 -22.66
C GLN A 222 -3.70 -8.27 -24.05
N LEU A 223 -3.62 -6.95 -24.20
CA LEU A 223 -3.65 -6.29 -25.51
C LEU A 223 -2.35 -6.53 -26.30
N ALA A 224 -1.21 -6.64 -25.62
CA ALA A 224 0.07 -6.93 -26.24
C ALA A 224 0.22 -8.40 -26.71
N ARG A 225 -0.49 -9.35 -26.09
CA ARG A 225 -0.53 -10.77 -26.50
C ARG A 225 -1.55 -11.07 -27.60
N GLY A 226 -2.54 -10.19 -27.81
CA GLY A 226 -3.61 -10.35 -28.82
C GLY A 226 -3.26 -9.82 -30.22
N GLY A 227 -2.10 -9.20 -30.43
CA GLY A 227 -1.66 -8.60 -31.70
C GLY A 227 -0.86 -9.53 -32.63
N GLY A 228 -0.83 -10.82 -32.36
CA GLY A 228 -0.13 -11.84 -33.17
C GLY A 228 -1.10 -12.84 -33.79
N ARG A 229 -1.85 -12.42 -34.81
CA ARG A 229 -2.41 -13.27 -35.86
C ARG A 229 -2.35 -12.53 -37.18
#